data_f0ee2f38243cd8d24f68cb24ab51bd1f
#
_entry.id   f0ee2f38243cd8d24f68cb24ab51bd1f
#
_cell.length_a   1.000
_cell.length_b   1.000
_cell.length_c   1.000
_cell.angle_alpha   90.00
_cell.angle_beta   90.00
_cell.angle_gamma   90.00
#
_symmetry.space_group_name_H-M   'P 1'
#
loop_
_entity.id
_entity.type
_entity.pdbx_description
1 polymer ?
#
loop_
_entity_poly.entity_id
_entity_poly.type
_entity_poly.pdbx_seq_one_letter_code
_entity_poly.pdbx_strand_id
1 'polypeptide(L)'
;PTYKEQWPEDIDFMVFIDENGDSSINGVMKNLKKNIPVEQNNRYFTITACVISRDTFPEIRQANISLKEKHWKNGLYNYNKKKLKRVCLHSHEIRTKTDPFSDKVINYSMFLGDLNKYIDNLNIKIFSSTLDKKRHCEKYKEPMNPYNLCINFILERLVKFYLKENQTAIIVLEAR
;
A
#
# COMPACT_ATOMS: atom_id res chain seq x y z
N PRO A 1 9.59 -4.09 -15.32
CA PRO A 1 8.37 -3.39 -15.64
C PRO A 1 8.73 -2.09 -16.33
N THR A 2 8.20 -1.88 -17.53
CA THR A 2 8.38 -0.63 -18.27
C THR A 2 7.55 0.43 -17.56
N TYR A 3 8.20 1.45 -17.02
CA TYR A 3 7.53 2.59 -16.43
C TYR A 3 6.82 3.36 -17.56
N LYS A 4 5.50 3.35 -17.55
CA LYS A 4 4.72 4.22 -18.42
C LYS A 4 4.75 5.63 -17.84
N GLU A 5 5.39 6.56 -18.54
CA GLU A 5 5.46 7.97 -18.10
C GLU A 5 4.12 8.70 -18.25
N GLN A 6 3.21 8.14 -19.03
CA GLN A 6 1.92 8.73 -19.34
C GLN A 6 0.78 7.93 -18.71
N TRP A 7 -0.22 8.66 -18.24
CA TRP A 7 -1.48 8.10 -17.80
C TRP A 7 -2.20 7.44 -19.00
N PRO A 8 -2.81 6.25 -18.84
CA PRO A 8 -3.58 5.63 -19.94
C PRO A 8 -4.77 6.50 -20.36
N GLU A 9 -4.99 6.70 -21.67
CA GLU A 9 -5.95 7.68 -22.19
C GLU A 9 -7.38 7.44 -21.73
N ASP A 10 -7.82 6.18 -21.66
CA ASP A 10 -9.20 5.80 -21.34
C ASP A 10 -9.43 5.46 -19.87
N ILE A 11 -8.52 5.84 -18.98
CA ILE A 11 -8.59 5.49 -17.55
C ILE A 11 -8.77 6.77 -16.72
N ASP A 12 -9.84 6.81 -15.93
CA ASP A 12 -10.11 7.92 -15.01
C ASP A 12 -9.38 7.78 -13.67
N PHE A 13 -9.21 6.54 -13.21
CA PHE A 13 -8.58 6.25 -11.90
C PHE A 13 -7.55 5.14 -11.97
N MET A 14 -6.49 5.27 -11.18
CA MET A 14 -5.61 4.16 -10.81
C MET A 14 -5.87 3.78 -9.35
N VAL A 15 -6.01 2.48 -9.10
CA VAL A 15 -6.26 1.90 -7.78
C VAL A 15 -5.08 1.02 -7.41
N PHE A 16 -4.22 1.52 -6.53
CA PHE A 16 -3.07 0.78 -6.03
C PHE A 16 -3.49 0.00 -4.79
N ILE A 17 -3.31 -1.32 -4.83
CA ILE A 17 -3.73 -2.21 -3.73
C ILE A 17 -2.51 -2.90 -3.14
N ASP A 18 -2.44 -2.87 -1.82
CA ASP A 18 -1.42 -3.55 -1.02
C ASP A 18 -2.07 -4.23 0.19
N GLU A 19 -1.41 -5.26 0.72
CA GLU A 19 -1.90 -6.01 1.86
C GLU A 19 -0.94 -5.96 3.05
N ASN A 20 -1.52 -6.14 4.23
CA ASN A 20 -0.82 -6.30 5.49
C ASN A 20 -1.30 -7.56 6.23
N GLY A 21 -0.35 -8.40 6.63
CA GLY A 21 -0.59 -9.68 7.27
C GLY A 21 -0.59 -10.85 6.28
N ASP A 22 -0.62 -12.06 6.82
CA ASP A 22 -0.74 -13.30 6.04
C ASP A 22 -2.21 -13.63 5.78
N SER A 23 -2.57 -13.87 4.52
CA SER A 23 -3.93 -14.27 4.13
C SER A 23 -4.27 -15.73 4.49
N SER A 24 -3.31 -16.56 4.88
CA SER A 24 -3.55 -17.93 5.29
C SER A 24 -4.38 -18.02 6.58
N ILE A 25 -5.38 -18.90 6.58
CA ILE A 25 -6.19 -19.25 7.76
C ILE A 25 -5.77 -20.57 8.40
N ASN A 26 -4.87 -21.32 7.77
CA ASN A 26 -4.52 -22.68 8.21
C ASN A 26 -3.94 -22.70 9.64
N GLY A 27 -3.05 -21.76 9.96
CA GLY A 27 -2.49 -21.62 11.30
C GLY A 27 -3.56 -21.28 12.35
N VAL A 28 -4.47 -20.38 12.02
CA VAL A 28 -5.58 -19.98 12.88
C VAL A 28 -6.50 -21.17 13.16
N MET A 29 -6.91 -21.87 12.12
CA MET A 29 -7.78 -23.08 12.25
C MET A 29 -7.11 -24.17 13.08
N LYS A 30 -5.81 -24.42 12.88
CA LYS A 30 -5.03 -25.37 13.67
C LYS A 30 -5.01 -25.01 15.16
N ASN A 31 -4.79 -23.72 15.46
CA ASN A 31 -4.77 -23.23 16.84
C ASN A 31 -6.15 -23.35 17.49
N LEU A 32 -7.22 -22.98 16.80
CA LEU A 32 -8.60 -23.12 17.30
C LEU A 32 -8.94 -24.57 17.63
N LYS A 33 -8.61 -25.51 16.74
CA LYS A 33 -8.83 -26.97 16.98
C LYS A 33 -8.09 -27.51 18.21
N LYS A 34 -6.96 -26.88 18.57
CA LYS A 34 -6.12 -27.29 19.72
C LYS A 34 -6.35 -26.44 20.95
N ASN A 35 -7.30 -25.53 20.96
CA ASN A 35 -7.52 -24.52 22.01
C ASN A 35 -6.27 -23.69 22.33
N ILE A 36 -5.42 -23.43 21.33
CA ILE A 36 -4.23 -22.58 21.48
C ILE A 36 -4.61 -21.12 21.11
N PRO A 37 -4.20 -20.12 21.89
CA PRO A 37 -4.44 -18.72 21.56
C PRO A 37 -3.90 -18.34 20.19
N VAL A 38 -4.66 -17.54 19.42
CA VAL A 38 -4.22 -16.98 18.16
C VAL A 38 -3.47 -15.67 18.47
N GLU A 39 -2.19 -15.63 18.12
CA GLU A 39 -1.36 -14.43 18.29
C GLU A 39 -1.89 -13.26 17.46
N GLN A 40 -1.73 -12.04 17.98
CA GLN A 40 -2.24 -10.82 17.32
C GLN A 40 -1.69 -10.64 15.90
N ASN A 41 -0.41 -10.93 15.69
CA ASN A 41 0.23 -10.80 14.38
C ASN A 41 -0.36 -11.74 13.32
N ASN A 42 -0.94 -12.87 13.76
CA ASN A 42 -1.57 -13.87 12.88
C ASN A 42 -3.09 -13.73 12.80
N ARG A 43 -3.68 -12.82 13.60
CA ARG A 43 -5.12 -12.68 13.75
C ARG A 43 -5.76 -11.83 12.67
N TYR A 44 -5.10 -10.74 12.27
CA TYR A 44 -5.67 -9.78 11.36
C TYR A 44 -5.04 -9.89 9.97
N PHE A 45 -5.88 -9.67 8.96
CA PHE A 45 -5.47 -9.48 7.58
C PHE A 45 -6.17 -8.26 7.02
N THR A 46 -5.41 -7.38 6.37
CA THR A 46 -5.92 -6.12 5.83
C THR A 46 -5.51 -5.95 4.38
N ILE A 47 -6.44 -5.51 3.54
CA ILE A 47 -6.14 -4.97 2.21
C ILE A 47 -6.48 -3.48 2.22
N THR A 48 -5.60 -2.68 1.65
CA THR A 48 -5.80 -1.24 1.49
C THR A 48 -5.65 -0.87 0.03
N ALA A 49 -6.60 -0.09 -0.48
CA ALA A 49 -6.59 0.48 -1.82
C ALA A 49 -6.42 1.99 -1.74
N CYS A 50 -5.46 2.52 -2.49
CA CYS A 50 -5.24 3.94 -2.69
C CYS A 50 -5.71 4.31 -4.10
N VAL A 51 -6.70 5.19 -4.21
CA VAL A 51 -7.29 5.63 -5.47
C VAL A 51 -6.77 7.00 -5.83
N ILE A 52 -6.20 7.11 -7.02
CA ILE A 52 -5.68 8.37 -7.60
C ILE A 52 -6.48 8.65 -8.87
N SER A 53 -6.98 9.89 -9.04
CA SER A 53 -7.61 10.32 -10.28
C SER A 53 -6.59 10.81 -11.30
N ARG A 54 -6.98 10.79 -12.56
CA ARG A 54 -6.19 11.36 -13.67
C ARG A 54 -5.80 12.82 -13.39
N ASP A 55 -6.76 13.61 -12.89
CA ASP A 55 -6.58 15.04 -12.69
C ASP A 55 -5.58 15.36 -11.57
N THR A 56 -5.55 14.53 -10.51
CA THR A 56 -4.66 14.73 -9.36
C THR A 56 -3.28 14.10 -9.54
N PHE A 57 -3.12 13.17 -10.47
CA PHE A 57 -1.86 12.45 -10.68
C PHE A 57 -0.65 13.34 -10.97
N PRO A 58 -0.72 14.37 -11.85
CA PRO A 58 0.42 15.23 -12.12
C PRO A 58 0.95 15.93 -10.87
N GLU A 59 0.07 16.43 -10.01
CA GLU A 59 0.42 17.11 -8.75
C GLU A 59 1.07 16.14 -7.77
N ILE A 60 0.47 14.95 -7.58
CA ILE A 60 1.00 13.90 -6.71
C ILE A 60 2.39 13.46 -7.18
N ARG A 61 2.55 13.26 -8.51
CA ARG A 61 3.82 12.88 -9.12
C ARG A 61 4.89 13.95 -8.87
N GLN A 62 4.57 15.22 -9.12
CA GLN A 62 5.51 16.31 -8.92
C GLN A 62 5.90 16.48 -7.45
N ALA A 63 4.93 16.41 -6.54
CA ALA A 63 5.17 16.47 -5.10
C ALA A 63 6.09 15.33 -4.62
N ASN A 64 5.89 14.10 -5.13
CA ASN A 64 6.75 12.95 -4.84
C ASN A 64 8.19 13.15 -5.35
N ILE A 65 8.34 13.69 -6.56
CA ILE A 65 9.66 14.00 -7.13
C ILE A 65 10.36 15.05 -6.26
N SER A 66 9.67 16.15 -5.96
CA SER A 66 10.21 17.27 -5.16
C SER A 66 10.62 16.81 -3.75
N LEU A 67 9.80 15.96 -3.09
CA LEU A 67 10.17 15.38 -1.80
C LEU A 67 11.47 14.58 -1.89
N LYS A 68 11.62 13.75 -2.93
CA LYS A 68 12.82 12.93 -3.09
C LYS A 68 14.05 13.75 -3.44
N GLU A 69 13.93 14.72 -4.33
CA GLU A 69 15.05 15.58 -4.74
C GLU A 69 15.52 16.51 -3.63
N LYS A 70 14.66 16.87 -2.69
CA LYS A 70 15.02 17.65 -1.51
C LYS A 70 16.00 16.91 -0.59
N HIS A 71 15.88 15.58 -0.49
CA HIS A 71 16.66 14.78 0.47
C HIS A 71 17.76 13.93 -0.18
N TRP A 72 17.64 13.61 -1.46
CA TRP A 72 18.63 12.83 -2.21
C TRP A 72 18.95 13.52 -3.53
N LYS A 73 20.23 13.57 -3.89
CA LYS A 73 20.67 14.15 -5.16
C LYS A 73 19.89 13.52 -6.33
N ASN A 74 19.12 14.31 -7.04
CA ASN A 74 18.24 13.91 -8.14
C ASN A 74 17.21 12.80 -7.73
N GLY A 75 16.85 12.69 -6.45
CA GLY A 75 15.97 11.65 -5.94
C GLY A 75 16.54 10.23 -6.02
N LEU A 76 17.88 10.09 -6.15
CA LEU A 76 18.58 8.84 -6.38
C LEU A 76 19.43 8.44 -5.18
N TYR A 77 19.55 7.13 -4.95
CA TYR A 77 20.46 6.54 -3.97
C TYR A 77 21.22 5.36 -4.54
N ASN A 78 22.47 5.17 -4.09
CA ASN A 78 23.33 4.09 -4.56
C ASN A 78 23.23 2.88 -3.64
N TYR A 79 22.24 2.04 -3.89
CA TYR A 79 22.07 0.79 -3.18
C TYR A 79 23.23 -0.18 -3.51
N ASN A 80 23.92 -0.64 -2.48
CA ASN A 80 25.03 -1.62 -2.60
C ASN A 80 26.24 -1.15 -3.45
N LYS A 81 26.46 0.16 -3.58
CA LYS A 81 27.57 0.76 -4.35
C LYS A 81 27.65 0.34 -5.83
N LYS A 82 26.59 -0.25 -6.38
CA LYS A 82 26.60 -0.80 -7.75
C LYS A 82 25.80 0.00 -8.76
N LYS A 83 24.68 0.59 -8.36
CA LYS A 83 23.80 1.30 -9.29
C LYS A 83 22.95 2.35 -8.57
N LEU A 84 22.93 3.56 -9.10
CA LEU A 84 21.97 4.60 -8.71
C LEU A 84 20.55 4.16 -9.10
N LYS A 85 19.65 4.16 -8.13
CA LYS A 85 18.23 3.90 -8.32
C LYS A 85 17.39 4.99 -7.67
N ARG A 86 16.19 5.21 -8.16
CA ARG A 86 15.22 6.09 -7.50
C ARG A 86 14.93 5.57 -6.09
N VAL A 87 14.88 6.50 -5.12
CA VAL A 87 14.51 6.15 -3.75
C VAL A 87 13.06 5.70 -3.72
N CYS A 88 12.81 4.51 -3.16
CA CYS A 88 11.48 4.03 -2.82
C CYS A 88 11.16 4.34 -1.35
N LEU A 89 9.93 4.80 -1.07
CA LEU A 89 9.48 5.12 0.28
C LEU A 89 8.94 3.85 0.97
N HIS A 90 9.84 2.92 1.31
CA HIS A 90 9.46 1.70 2.04
C HIS A 90 9.26 1.98 3.53
N SER A 91 8.07 1.73 4.03
CA SER A 91 7.69 1.95 5.43
C SER A 91 8.65 1.25 6.42
N HIS A 92 9.11 0.03 6.11
CA HIS A 92 10.06 -0.69 6.95
C HIS A 92 11.41 0.04 7.03
N GLU A 93 11.99 0.40 5.88
CA GLU A 93 13.29 1.10 5.80
C GLU A 93 13.23 2.48 6.48
N ILE A 94 12.12 3.20 6.28
CA ILE A 94 11.89 4.49 6.95
C ILE A 94 11.89 4.30 8.47
N ARG A 95 11.08 3.38 9.00
CA ARG A 95 10.96 3.17 10.45
C ARG A 95 12.23 2.66 11.10
N THR A 96 13.00 1.84 10.40
CA THR A 96 14.27 1.28 10.90
C THR A 96 15.48 2.16 10.61
N LYS A 97 15.29 3.28 9.92
CA LYS A 97 16.37 4.21 9.50
C LYS A 97 17.50 3.52 8.74
N THR A 98 17.14 2.58 7.86
CA THR A 98 18.12 1.81 7.08
C THR A 98 18.30 2.37 5.68
N ASP A 99 19.47 2.10 5.09
CA ASP A 99 19.87 2.50 3.73
C ASP A 99 19.59 3.98 3.42
N PRO A 100 18.74 4.35 2.43
CA PRO A 100 18.63 5.76 2.06
C PRO A 100 18.08 6.65 3.18
N PHE A 101 17.45 6.07 4.21
CA PHE A 101 16.81 6.81 5.31
C PHE A 101 17.68 6.91 6.57
N SER A 102 18.92 6.44 6.53
CA SER A 102 19.82 6.52 7.69
C SER A 102 20.26 7.97 7.94
N ASP A 103 20.49 8.31 9.22
CA ASP A 103 21.00 9.62 9.65
C ASP A 103 22.40 9.95 9.04
N LYS A 104 23.08 8.96 8.47
CA LYS A 104 24.35 9.16 7.72
C LYS A 104 24.13 9.66 6.29
N VAL A 105 22.95 9.49 5.74
CA VAL A 105 22.60 9.80 4.34
C VAL A 105 21.77 11.07 4.26
N ILE A 106 20.78 11.23 5.14
CA ILE A 106 19.86 12.37 5.14
C ILE A 106 19.65 12.90 6.56
N ASN A 107 19.16 14.13 6.66
CA ASN A 107 18.58 14.61 7.92
C ASN A 107 17.20 13.95 8.10
N TYR A 108 17.18 12.84 8.84
CA TYR A 108 15.98 12.01 9.01
C TYR A 108 14.80 12.76 9.65
N SER A 109 15.06 13.62 10.64
CA SER A 109 14.01 14.40 11.30
C SER A 109 13.34 15.39 10.34
N MET A 110 14.14 16.08 9.51
CA MET A 110 13.64 16.97 8.48
C MET A 110 12.84 16.19 7.41
N PHE A 111 13.37 15.04 7.00
CA PHE A 111 12.67 14.16 6.05
C PHE A 111 11.28 13.72 6.57
N LEU A 112 11.18 13.29 7.84
CA LEU A 112 9.88 12.92 8.42
C LEU A 112 8.90 14.09 8.44
N GLY A 113 9.36 15.29 8.78
CA GLY A 113 8.52 16.48 8.74
C GLY A 113 8.00 16.79 7.33
N ASP A 114 8.85 16.63 6.31
CA ASP A 114 8.45 16.84 4.91
C ASP A 114 7.57 15.70 4.39
N LEU A 115 7.84 14.46 4.79
CA LEU A 115 7.00 13.30 4.45
C LEU A 115 5.59 13.46 5.02
N ASN A 116 5.45 13.89 6.28
CA ASN A 116 4.14 14.14 6.87
C ASN A 116 3.38 15.21 6.10
N LYS A 117 4.02 16.35 5.81
CA LYS A 117 3.40 17.40 4.98
C LYS A 117 3.01 16.90 3.59
N TYR A 118 3.84 16.05 2.97
CA TYR A 118 3.51 15.42 1.69
C TYR A 118 2.24 14.57 1.81
N ILE A 119 2.18 13.69 2.82
CA ILE A 119 1.02 12.81 3.03
C ILE A 119 -0.25 13.62 3.32
N ASP A 120 -0.17 14.63 4.16
CA ASP A 120 -1.32 15.49 4.54
C ASP A 120 -1.91 16.26 3.35
N ASN A 121 -1.10 16.55 2.34
CA ASN A 121 -1.54 17.25 1.13
C ASN A 121 -1.92 16.32 -0.04
N LEU A 122 -1.87 14.98 0.14
CA LEU A 122 -2.28 14.06 -0.92
C LEU A 122 -3.80 14.10 -1.15
N ASN A 123 -4.21 14.46 -2.35
CA ASN A 123 -5.61 14.35 -2.77
C ASN A 123 -5.88 12.93 -3.31
N ILE A 124 -6.00 11.98 -2.41
CA ILE A 124 -6.27 10.57 -2.69
C ILE A 124 -7.48 10.08 -1.91
N LYS A 125 -8.07 8.96 -2.35
CA LYS A 125 -9.07 8.23 -1.57
C LYS A 125 -8.51 6.89 -1.13
N ILE A 126 -8.80 6.53 0.11
CA ILE A 126 -8.33 5.27 0.69
C ILE A 126 -9.54 4.43 1.07
N PHE A 127 -9.53 3.17 0.62
CA PHE A 127 -10.44 2.12 1.05
C PHE A 127 -9.64 1.05 1.76
N SER A 128 -10.09 0.61 2.92
CA SER A 128 -9.44 -0.47 3.65
C SER A 128 -10.47 -1.48 4.13
N SER A 129 -10.11 -2.76 4.03
CA SER A 129 -10.90 -3.88 4.53
C SER A 129 -10.03 -4.75 5.41
N THR A 130 -10.42 -4.88 6.68
CA THR A 130 -9.69 -5.70 7.67
C THR A 130 -10.57 -6.87 8.12
N LEU A 131 -10.00 -8.07 8.08
CA LEU A 131 -10.63 -9.29 8.54
C LEU A 131 -9.97 -9.79 9.84
N ASP A 132 -10.79 -10.03 10.88
CA ASP A 132 -10.39 -10.83 12.04
C ASP A 132 -10.52 -12.31 11.68
N LYS A 133 -9.41 -12.94 11.30
CA LYS A 133 -9.34 -14.34 10.88
C LYS A 133 -9.84 -15.30 11.95
N LYS A 134 -9.60 -15.00 13.24
CA LYS A 134 -10.08 -15.82 14.35
C LYS A 134 -11.61 -15.85 14.34
N ARG A 135 -12.26 -14.68 14.41
CA ARG A 135 -13.74 -14.60 14.38
C ARG A 135 -14.33 -15.20 13.11
N HIS A 136 -13.65 -15.02 11.98
CA HIS A 136 -14.07 -15.57 10.71
C HIS A 136 -14.07 -17.11 10.74
N CYS A 137 -13.01 -17.75 11.23
CA CYS A 137 -12.91 -19.19 11.36
C CYS A 137 -13.85 -19.78 12.45
N GLU A 138 -14.15 -19.01 13.49
CA GLU A 138 -15.12 -19.42 14.52
C GLU A 138 -16.56 -19.38 14.00
N LYS A 139 -16.86 -18.40 13.14
CA LYS A 139 -18.22 -18.18 12.62
C LYS A 139 -18.60 -19.11 11.47
N TYR A 140 -17.65 -19.43 10.60
CA TYR A 140 -17.94 -20.18 9.37
C TYR A 140 -17.28 -21.55 9.38
N LYS A 141 -18.06 -22.58 9.05
CA LYS A 141 -17.56 -23.96 8.93
C LYS A 141 -16.53 -24.11 7.82
N GLU A 142 -16.76 -23.39 6.72
CA GLU A 142 -15.86 -23.29 5.57
C GLU A 142 -15.54 -21.81 5.33
N PRO A 143 -14.55 -21.25 6.05
CA PRO A 143 -14.24 -19.85 5.95
C PRO A 143 -13.58 -19.52 4.61
N MET A 144 -14.10 -18.48 3.94
CA MET A 144 -13.55 -17.96 2.70
C MET A 144 -12.11 -17.47 2.91
N ASN A 145 -11.30 -17.55 1.87
CA ASN A 145 -9.95 -16.99 1.89
C ASN A 145 -9.98 -15.48 2.21
N PRO A 146 -9.24 -15.01 3.23
CA PRO A 146 -9.19 -13.62 3.65
C PRO A 146 -8.89 -12.63 2.54
N TYR A 147 -7.95 -12.96 1.64
CA TYR A 147 -7.60 -12.10 0.51
C TYR A 147 -8.82 -11.89 -0.41
N ASN A 148 -9.45 -12.99 -0.82
CA ASN A 148 -10.61 -12.91 -1.72
C ASN A 148 -11.77 -12.14 -1.08
N LEU A 149 -12.01 -12.32 0.21
CA LEU A 149 -13.07 -11.63 0.93
C LEU A 149 -12.80 -10.13 1.02
N CYS A 150 -11.59 -9.74 1.44
CA CYS A 150 -11.22 -8.34 1.59
C CYS A 150 -11.17 -7.60 0.24
N ILE A 151 -10.62 -8.23 -0.82
CA ILE A 151 -10.57 -7.61 -2.15
C ILE A 151 -11.98 -7.41 -2.71
N ASN A 152 -12.88 -8.38 -2.52
CA ASN A 152 -14.28 -8.24 -2.95
C ASN A 152 -14.98 -7.06 -2.28
N PHE A 153 -14.79 -6.85 -0.98
CA PHE A 153 -15.35 -5.70 -0.28
C PHE A 153 -14.79 -4.37 -0.80
N ILE A 154 -13.51 -4.31 -1.12
CA ILE A 154 -12.89 -3.10 -1.69
C ILE A 154 -13.45 -2.83 -3.08
N LEU A 155 -13.50 -3.85 -3.95
CA LEU A 155 -14.02 -3.73 -5.31
C LEU A 155 -15.51 -3.34 -5.32
N GLU A 156 -16.30 -3.95 -4.45
CA GLU A 156 -17.70 -3.61 -4.29
C GLU A 156 -17.89 -2.13 -3.91
N ARG A 157 -17.10 -1.65 -2.94
CA ARG A 157 -17.17 -0.24 -2.53
C ARG A 157 -16.69 0.72 -3.61
N LEU A 158 -15.64 0.35 -4.32
CA LEU A 158 -15.14 1.14 -5.44
C LEU A 158 -16.22 1.28 -6.52
N VAL A 159 -16.80 0.17 -6.96
CA VAL A 159 -17.77 0.15 -8.08
C VAL A 159 -19.13 0.73 -7.68
N LYS A 160 -19.67 0.36 -6.52
CA LYS A 160 -21.03 0.78 -6.13
C LYS A 160 -21.13 2.19 -5.54
N PHE A 161 -20.06 2.68 -4.89
CA PHE A 161 -20.14 3.90 -4.09
C PHE A 161 -19.16 5.00 -4.51
N TYR A 162 -18.14 4.68 -5.29
CA TYR A 162 -17.13 5.67 -5.67
C TYR A 162 -17.13 5.99 -7.16
N LEU A 163 -17.07 4.99 -8.02
CA LEU A 163 -17.10 5.20 -9.48
C LEU A 163 -18.51 5.61 -9.92
N LYS A 164 -18.56 6.64 -10.76
CA LYS A 164 -19.80 7.03 -11.45
C LYS A 164 -19.99 6.16 -12.68
N GLU A 165 -21.20 6.17 -13.22
CA GLU A 165 -21.50 5.54 -14.49
C GLU A 165 -20.55 6.06 -15.59
N ASN A 166 -20.03 5.13 -16.40
CA ASN A 166 -19.03 5.38 -17.45
C ASN A 166 -17.61 5.80 -16.97
N GLN A 167 -17.32 5.80 -15.68
CA GLN A 167 -15.95 5.97 -15.20
C GLN A 167 -15.19 4.65 -15.19
N THR A 168 -13.91 4.73 -15.57
CA THR A 168 -13.01 3.58 -15.71
C THR A 168 -11.90 3.63 -14.66
N ALA A 169 -11.51 2.46 -14.17
CA ALA A 169 -10.39 2.32 -13.23
C ALA A 169 -9.50 1.14 -13.60
N ILE A 170 -8.19 1.33 -13.49
CA ILE A 170 -7.21 0.24 -13.57
C ILE A 170 -6.74 -0.14 -12.17
N ILE A 171 -6.70 -1.44 -11.89
CA ILE A 171 -6.20 -1.96 -10.62
C ILE A 171 -4.75 -2.36 -10.79
N VAL A 172 -3.91 -1.84 -9.89
CA VAL A 172 -2.47 -2.13 -9.84
C VAL A 172 -2.20 -2.91 -8.56
N LEU A 173 -1.77 -4.15 -8.72
CA LEU A 173 -1.38 -5.03 -7.62
C LEU A 173 0.14 -5.15 -7.61
N GLU A 174 0.74 -5.26 -6.42
CA GLU A 174 2.15 -5.58 -6.32
C GLU A 174 2.38 -7.02 -6.81
N ALA A 175 3.31 -7.20 -7.76
CA ALA A 175 3.72 -8.52 -8.20
C ALA A 175 4.62 -9.16 -7.12
N ARG A 176 4.23 -10.30 -6.62
CA ARG A 176 5.02 -11.14 -5.70
C ARG A 176 5.81 -12.20 -6.44
#